data_ef82cc84dd7f6201725c119040c6b954
#
_entry.id   ef82cc84dd7f6201725c119040c6b954
#
_cell.length_a   1.000
_cell.length_b   1.000
_cell.length_c   1.000
_cell.angle_alpha   90.00
_cell.angle_beta   90.00
_cell.angle_gamma   90.00
#
_symmetry.space_group_name_H-M   'P 1'
#
loop_
_entity.id
_entity.type
_entity.pdbx_description
1 polymer ?
#
loop_
_entity_poly.entity_id
_entity_poly.type
_entity_poly.pdbx_seq_one_letter_code
_entity_poly.pdbx_strand_id
1 'polypeptide(L)'
;MENHKTESKAVKFLLIGISVLFLFVMLVLPLFVVVTEALKKGWQVYVEAVTDSYTIDALMLTLKATVIAVLCNTFFGLCAAWAVTRFQFKGKKVLTTLIDVPVTVSPIIAGLIYLLVFGKQSILYPYLKKAGIQIVFAVPGIILATVFVTFPFVFRELLPVLESIGTDEEEAAALMGAKGWTIFSKITFPHIKWALLYGIVLCTARAMGEFGAVSVLSGHLRGLTNTLPLHVEILFNEFQYVPAFAVSSILVIMAVILLIIRSIMEHRGKKEEA
;
A
#
# COMPACT_ATOMS: atom_id res chain seq x y z
N MET A 1 -36.18 22.62 17.84
CA MET A 1 -37.12 22.23 16.76
C MET A 1 -36.30 22.26 15.46
N GLU A 2 -35.62 21.15 15.15
CA GLU A 2 -34.87 21.01 13.91
C GLU A 2 -35.83 20.71 12.77
N ASN A 3 -35.92 21.62 11.82
CA ASN A 3 -36.64 21.46 10.57
C ASN A 3 -35.84 20.44 9.72
N HIS A 4 -36.12 19.16 9.87
CA HIS A 4 -35.80 18.17 8.84
C HIS A 4 -36.60 18.55 7.58
N LYS A 5 -35.98 19.36 6.70
CA LYS A 5 -36.45 19.51 5.32
C LYS A 5 -36.55 18.11 4.76
N THR A 6 -37.78 17.64 4.55
CA THR A 6 -38.04 16.40 3.79
C THR A 6 -37.49 16.57 2.41
N GLU A 7 -36.27 16.09 2.21
CA GLU A 7 -35.66 16.07 0.86
C GLU A 7 -36.60 15.33 -0.08
N SER A 8 -36.93 15.99 -1.18
CA SER A 8 -37.81 15.40 -2.18
C SER A 8 -37.25 14.03 -2.60
N LYS A 9 -38.07 12.97 -2.51
CA LYS A 9 -37.68 11.61 -2.93
C LYS A 9 -37.04 11.60 -4.32
N ALA A 10 -37.52 12.48 -5.21
CA ALA A 10 -36.96 12.66 -6.54
C ALA A 10 -35.50 13.12 -6.53
N VAL A 11 -35.15 14.10 -5.68
CA VAL A 11 -33.75 14.58 -5.52
C VAL A 11 -32.85 13.47 -5.00
N LYS A 12 -33.31 12.71 -4.00
CA LYS A 12 -32.57 11.57 -3.45
C LYS A 12 -32.28 10.53 -4.54
N PHE A 13 -33.28 10.11 -5.31
CA PHE A 13 -33.08 9.12 -6.39
C PHE A 13 -32.21 9.65 -7.52
N LEU A 14 -32.33 10.96 -7.85
CA LEU A 14 -31.46 11.59 -8.85
C LEU A 14 -30.01 11.58 -8.41
N LEU A 15 -29.71 11.98 -7.18
CA LEU A 15 -28.33 12.00 -6.66
C LEU A 15 -27.73 10.60 -6.58
N ILE A 16 -28.50 9.61 -6.09
CA ILE A 16 -28.06 8.21 -6.06
C ILE A 16 -27.79 7.71 -7.50
N GLY A 17 -28.69 7.99 -8.44
CA GLY A 17 -28.56 7.59 -9.84
C GLY A 17 -27.30 8.17 -10.50
N ILE A 18 -27.03 9.46 -10.30
CA ILE A 18 -25.82 10.12 -10.81
C ILE A 18 -24.56 9.49 -10.19
N SER A 19 -24.56 9.26 -8.87
CA SER A 19 -23.41 8.66 -8.16
C SER A 19 -23.13 7.24 -8.64
N VAL A 20 -24.18 6.42 -8.77
CA VAL A 20 -24.06 5.03 -9.27
C VAL A 20 -23.60 5.00 -10.71
N LEU A 21 -24.15 5.86 -11.58
CA LEU A 21 -23.71 5.96 -12.97
C LEU A 21 -22.25 6.38 -13.08
N PHE A 22 -21.84 7.38 -12.30
CA PHE A 22 -20.44 7.82 -12.25
C PHE A 22 -19.50 6.69 -11.83
N LEU A 23 -19.82 5.98 -10.73
CA LEU A 23 -19.03 4.85 -10.25
C LEU A 23 -19.01 3.71 -11.29
N PHE A 24 -20.12 3.41 -11.93
CA PHE A 24 -20.18 2.39 -12.98
C PHE A 24 -19.26 2.73 -14.15
N VAL A 25 -19.35 3.94 -14.68
CA VAL A 25 -18.53 4.38 -15.82
C VAL A 25 -17.05 4.48 -15.46
N MET A 26 -16.72 4.96 -14.26
CA MET A 26 -15.33 5.19 -13.86
C MET A 26 -14.62 3.94 -13.30
N LEU A 27 -15.34 3.01 -12.70
CA LEU A 27 -14.74 1.83 -12.07
C LEU A 27 -15.09 0.54 -12.81
N VAL A 28 -16.38 0.26 -13.01
CA VAL A 28 -16.80 -1.06 -13.55
C VAL A 28 -16.46 -1.19 -15.03
N LEU A 29 -16.69 -0.15 -15.81
CA LEU A 29 -16.45 -0.19 -17.26
C LEU A 29 -14.96 -0.42 -17.60
N PRO A 30 -13.97 0.30 -17.03
CA PRO A 30 -12.56 0.01 -17.27
C PRO A 30 -12.15 -1.41 -16.84
N LEU A 31 -12.64 -1.91 -15.70
CA LEU A 31 -12.36 -3.28 -15.26
C LEU A 31 -12.95 -4.31 -16.24
N PHE A 32 -14.14 -4.06 -16.76
CA PHE A 32 -14.76 -4.92 -17.77
C PHE A 32 -13.95 -4.91 -19.08
N VAL A 33 -13.43 -3.76 -19.49
CA VAL A 33 -12.54 -3.64 -20.67
C VAL A 33 -11.27 -4.45 -20.48
N VAL A 34 -10.63 -4.41 -19.30
CA VAL A 34 -9.44 -5.22 -19.01
C VAL A 34 -9.72 -6.70 -19.22
N VAL A 35 -10.84 -7.21 -18.69
CA VAL A 35 -11.20 -8.62 -18.83
C VAL A 35 -11.53 -9.00 -20.28
N THR A 36 -12.29 -8.17 -20.98
CA THR A 36 -12.67 -8.45 -22.39
C THR A 36 -11.47 -8.42 -23.34
N GLU A 37 -10.57 -7.44 -23.17
CA GLU A 37 -9.35 -7.36 -23.98
C GLU A 37 -8.36 -8.48 -23.63
N ALA A 38 -8.26 -8.87 -22.37
CA ALA A 38 -7.44 -9.99 -21.93
C ALA A 38 -7.84 -11.33 -22.60
N LEU A 39 -9.15 -11.54 -22.83
CA LEU A 39 -9.69 -12.77 -23.41
C LEU A 39 -9.94 -12.68 -24.93
N LYS A 40 -9.65 -11.57 -25.56
CA LYS A 40 -9.98 -11.28 -26.98
C LYS A 40 -9.41 -12.28 -27.98
N LYS A 41 -8.21 -12.85 -27.70
CA LYS A 41 -7.57 -13.88 -28.54
C LYS A 41 -7.82 -15.32 -28.03
N GLY A 42 -8.74 -15.49 -27.09
CA GLY A 42 -9.12 -16.77 -26.54
C GLY A 42 -8.35 -17.16 -25.27
N TRP A 43 -8.86 -18.20 -24.62
CA TRP A 43 -8.36 -18.67 -23.31
C TRP A 43 -6.92 -19.17 -23.35
N GLN A 44 -6.49 -19.80 -24.45
CA GLN A 44 -5.14 -20.34 -24.58
C GLN A 44 -4.09 -19.23 -24.53
N VAL A 45 -4.29 -18.14 -25.32
CA VAL A 45 -3.38 -16.98 -25.32
C VAL A 45 -3.33 -16.30 -23.95
N TYR A 46 -4.47 -16.24 -23.24
CA TYR A 46 -4.53 -15.73 -21.88
C TYR A 46 -3.66 -16.56 -20.93
N VAL A 47 -3.82 -17.89 -20.95
CA VAL A 47 -3.03 -18.78 -20.09
C VAL A 47 -1.54 -18.68 -20.42
N GLU A 48 -1.16 -18.69 -21.69
CA GLU A 48 0.22 -18.52 -22.12
C GLU A 48 0.84 -17.22 -21.57
N ALA A 49 0.12 -16.09 -21.65
CA ALA A 49 0.60 -14.81 -21.15
C ALA A 49 0.76 -14.77 -19.61
N VAL A 50 -0.15 -15.40 -18.88
CA VAL A 50 -0.13 -15.44 -17.41
C VAL A 50 0.92 -16.42 -16.89
N THR A 51 1.18 -17.51 -17.60
CA THR A 51 2.16 -18.54 -17.24
C THR A 51 3.55 -18.32 -17.86
N ASP A 52 3.72 -17.25 -18.61
CA ASP A 52 5.03 -16.86 -19.14
C ASP A 52 6.05 -16.67 -18.01
N SER A 53 7.29 -17.10 -18.25
CA SER A 53 8.35 -17.08 -17.22
C SER A 53 8.61 -15.67 -16.70
N TYR A 54 8.65 -14.66 -17.57
CA TYR A 54 8.86 -13.26 -17.16
C TYR A 54 7.68 -12.70 -16.37
N THR A 55 6.44 -13.13 -16.67
CA THR A 55 5.25 -12.78 -15.89
C THR A 55 5.34 -13.36 -14.47
N ILE A 56 5.74 -14.63 -14.36
CA ILE A 56 5.90 -15.30 -13.05
C ILE A 56 7.02 -14.64 -12.24
N ASP A 57 8.17 -14.36 -12.86
CA ASP A 57 9.28 -13.68 -12.20
C ASP A 57 8.88 -12.29 -11.71
N ALA A 58 8.15 -11.52 -12.52
CA ALA A 58 7.63 -10.20 -12.17
C ALA A 58 6.62 -10.28 -11.03
N LEU A 59 5.73 -11.26 -11.03
CA LEU A 59 4.78 -11.52 -9.94
C LEU A 59 5.51 -11.87 -8.64
N MET A 60 6.47 -12.78 -8.68
CA MET A 60 7.25 -13.18 -7.51
C MET A 60 8.06 -12.02 -6.93
N LEU A 61 8.64 -11.18 -7.79
CA LEU A 61 9.35 -9.98 -7.33
C LEU A 61 8.38 -8.97 -6.69
N THR A 62 7.21 -8.75 -7.28
CA THR A 62 6.17 -7.87 -6.71
C THR A 62 5.75 -8.37 -5.34
N LEU A 63 5.47 -9.66 -5.19
CA LEU A 63 5.09 -10.26 -3.91
C LEU A 63 6.21 -10.13 -2.86
N LYS A 64 7.45 -10.44 -3.23
CA LYS A 64 8.62 -10.30 -2.34
C LYS A 64 8.80 -8.85 -1.88
N ALA A 65 8.79 -7.90 -2.81
CA ALA A 65 8.92 -6.48 -2.48
C ALA A 65 7.78 -6.00 -1.57
N THR A 66 6.54 -6.40 -1.88
CA THR A 66 5.37 -6.08 -1.07
C THR A 66 5.48 -6.63 0.35
N VAL A 67 5.79 -7.93 0.51
CA VAL A 67 5.89 -8.55 1.84
C VAL A 67 6.95 -7.85 2.69
N ILE A 68 8.14 -7.60 2.13
CA ILE A 68 9.21 -6.93 2.87
C ILE A 68 8.80 -5.49 3.22
N ALA A 69 8.22 -4.75 2.27
CA ALA A 69 7.77 -3.38 2.51
C ALA A 69 6.68 -3.32 3.59
N VAL A 70 5.71 -4.21 3.54
CA VAL A 70 4.61 -4.28 4.53
C VAL A 70 5.14 -4.63 5.91
N LEU A 71 6.06 -5.59 6.04
CA LEU A 71 6.68 -5.93 7.32
C LEU A 71 7.46 -4.75 7.91
N CYS A 72 8.28 -4.08 7.09
CA CYS A 72 9.00 -2.88 7.52
C CYS A 72 8.03 -1.78 7.96
N ASN A 73 7.02 -1.49 7.15
CA ASN A 73 6.07 -0.41 7.43
C ASN A 73 5.15 -0.73 8.61
N THR A 74 4.82 -1.99 8.84
CA THR A 74 4.08 -2.42 10.03
C THR A 74 4.90 -2.17 11.28
N PHE A 75 6.17 -2.59 11.27
CA PHE A 75 7.05 -2.40 12.43
C PHE A 75 7.34 -0.92 12.70
N PHE A 76 7.84 -0.19 11.72
CA PHE A 76 8.18 1.22 11.89
C PHE A 76 6.96 2.12 12.04
N GLY A 77 5.85 1.83 11.36
CA GLY A 77 4.59 2.56 11.49
C GLY A 77 3.98 2.43 12.88
N LEU A 78 4.01 1.20 13.45
CA LEU A 78 3.58 0.97 14.82
C LEU A 78 4.49 1.69 15.83
N CYS A 79 5.81 1.59 15.68
CA CYS A 79 6.76 2.31 16.53
C CYS A 79 6.56 3.83 16.47
N ALA A 80 6.37 4.38 15.27
CA ALA A 80 6.13 5.80 15.09
C ALA A 80 4.80 6.27 15.68
N ALA A 81 3.71 5.54 15.45
CA ALA A 81 2.40 5.84 16.01
C ALA A 81 2.42 5.80 17.54
N TRP A 82 3.07 4.79 18.10
CA TRP A 82 3.28 4.69 19.54
C TRP A 82 4.10 5.85 20.08
N ALA A 83 5.25 6.14 19.48
CA ALA A 83 6.12 7.23 19.93
C ALA A 83 5.41 8.58 19.92
N VAL A 84 4.62 8.85 18.87
CA VAL A 84 3.88 10.11 18.74
C VAL A 84 2.73 10.21 19.73
N THR A 85 2.05 9.12 20.07
CA THR A 85 0.88 9.15 20.96
C THR A 85 1.27 9.11 22.45
N ARG A 86 2.28 8.32 22.82
CA ARG A 86 2.62 8.07 24.25
C ARG A 86 3.71 8.98 24.79
N PHE A 87 4.54 9.59 23.92
CA PHE A 87 5.64 10.43 24.41
C PHE A 87 5.46 11.90 24.01
N GLN A 88 5.87 12.78 24.92
CA GLN A 88 5.97 14.21 24.68
C GLN A 88 7.45 14.56 24.42
N PHE A 89 7.78 14.95 23.22
CA PHE A 89 9.14 15.33 22.84
C PHE A 89 9.16 16.53 21.88
N LYS A 90 10.26 17.27 21.93
CA LYS A 90 10.49 18.38 20.99
C LYS A 90 10.63 17.83 19.57
N GLY A 91 9.82 18.33 18.62
CA GLY A 91 9.86 17.86 17.22
C GLY A 91 8.77 16.82 16.87
N LYS A 92 7.86 16.46 17.77
CA LYS A 92 6.73 15.57 17.50
C LYS A 92 5.95 15.99 16.23
N LYS A 93 5.60 17.27 16.11
CA LYS A 93 4.91 17.81 14.91
C LYS A 93 5.73 17.66 13.63
N VAL A 94 7.05 17.88 13.72
CA VAL A 94 7.94 17.71 12.58
C VAL A 94 7.99 16.26 12.14
N LEU A 95 8.11 15.30 13.08
CA LEU A 95 8.09 13.88 12.78
C LEU A 95 6.80 13.46 12.10
N THR A 96 5.65 13.88 12.62
CA THR A 96 4.34 13.57 12.01
C THR A 96 4.24 14.13 10.59
N THR A 97 4.68 15.38 10.38
CA THR A 97 4.70 15.99 9.04
C THR A 97 5.64 15.24 8.08
N LEU A 98 6.82 14.83 8.56
CA LEU A 98 7.78 14.06 7.74
C LEU A 98 7.24 12.69 7.33
N ILE A 99 6.47 12.04 8.20
CA ILE A 99 5.80 10.76 7.87
C ILE A 99 4.79 10.95 6.73
N ASP A 100 4.19 12.13 6.60
CA ASP A 100 3.21 12.43 5.57
C ASP A 100 3.84 12.85 4.23
N VAL A 101 5.13 13.17 4.19
CA VAL A 101 5.85 13.59 2.96
C VAL A 101 5.67 12.60 1.80
N PRO A 102 5.77 11.27 1.99
CA PRO A 102 5.60 10.32 0.88
C PRO A 102 4.23 10.38 0.19
N VAL A 103 3.19 10.82 0.87
CA VAL A 103 1.84 10.97 0.28
C VAL A 103 1.74 12.23 -0.59
N THR A 104 2.50 13.26 -0.25
CA THR A 104 2.46 14.56 -0.95
C THR A 104 3.44 14.63 -2.11
N VAL A 105 4.51 13.85 -2.08
CA VAL A 105 5.54 13.81 -3.13
C VAL A 105 5.12 12.81 -4.20
N SER A 106 5.27 13.19 -5.47
CA SER A 106 5.06 12.25 -6.59
C SER A 106 5.99 11.04 -6.43
N PRO A 107 5.47 9.80 -6.58
CA PRO A 107 6.30 8.60 -6.52
C PRO A 107 7.50 8.61 -7.48
N ILE A 108 7.34 9.16 -8.69
CA ILE A 108 8.44 9.28 -9.66
C ILE A 108 9.55 10.20 -9.11
N ILE A 109 9.19 11.32 -8.49
CA ILE A 109 10.16 12.22 -7.87
C ILE A 109 10.86 11.53 -6.70
N ALA A 110 10.14 10.77 -5.89
CA ALA A 110 10.75 9.95 -4.85
C ALA A 110 11.79 8.98 -5.43
N GLY A 111 11.46 8.28 -6.52
CA GLY A 111 12.39 7.41 -7.25
C GLY A 111 13.64 8.16 -7.72
N LEU A 112 13.49 9.36 -8.28
CA LEU A 112 14.63 10.21 -8.69
C LEU A 112 15.50 10.64 -7.50
N ILE A 113 14.90 11.01 -6.37
CA ILE A 113 15.65 11.33 -5.14
C ILE A 113 16.50 10.14 -4.71
N TYR A 114 15.93 8.93 -4.66
CA TYR A 114 16.67 7.72 -4.32
C TYR A 114 17.78 7.40 -5.33
N LEU A 115 17.53 7.62 -6.63
CA LEU A 115 18.54 7.47 -7.67
C LEU A 115 19.72 8.44 -7.47
N LEU A 116 19.46 9.69 -7.08
CA LEU A 116 20.50 10.66 -6.77
C LEU A 116 21.24 10.33 -5.47
N VAL A 117 20.53 9.89 -4.43
CA VAL A 117 21.12 9.56 -3.12
C VAL A 117 21.99 8.30 -3.16
N PHE A 118 21.60 7.29 -3.93
CA PHE A 118 22.28 5.98 -3.97
C PHE A 118 22.97 5.68 -5.30
N GLY A 119 22.84 6.55 -6.30
CA GLY A 119 23.45 6.40 -7.63
C GLY A 119 24.94 6.66 -7.65
N LYS A 120 25.56 6.39 -8.79
CA LYS A 120 27.04 6.47 -8.98
C LYS A 120 27.67 7.83 -8.66
N GLN A 121 26.90 8.91 -8.76
CA GLN A 121 27.35 10.27 -8.47
C GLN A 121 27.15 10.68 -7.00
N SER A 122 26.59 9.82 -6.16
CA SER A 122 26.33 10.09 -4.75
C SER A 122 27.59 9.95 -3.90
N ILE A 123 27.64 10.73 -2.83
CA ILE A 123 28.66 10.62 -1.77
C ILE A 123 28.59 9.24 -1.08
N LEU A 124 27.43 8.60 -1.06
CA LEU A 124 27.24 7.28 -0.44
C LEU A 124 27.74 6.13 -1.34
N TYR A 125 27.85 6.34 -2.65
CA TYR A 125 28.18 5.27 -3.58
C TYR A 125 29.51 4.55 -3.29
N PRO A 126 30.64 5.22 -2.95
CA PRO A 126 31.88 4.55 -2.62
C PRO A 126 31.75 3.57 -1.44
N TYR A 127 30.97 3.95 -0.42
CA TYR A 127 30.74 3.13 0.77
C TYR A 127 29.86 1.90 0.45
N LEU A 128 28.79 2.10 -0.34
CA LEU A 128 27.91 1.03 -0.80
C LEU A 128 28.66 0.03 -1.67
N LYS A 129 29.49 0.53 -2.62
CA LYS A 129 30.32 -0.29 -3.47
C LYS A 129 31.33 -1.12 -2.68
N LYS A 130 31.95 -0.53 -1.65
CA LYS A 130 32.91 -1.21 -0.76
C LYS A 130 32.21 -2.29 0.09
N ALA A 131 30.95 -2.09 0.45
CA ALA A 131 30.10 -3.07 1.14
C ALA A 131 29.48 -4.12 0.21
N GLY A 132 29.69 -4.04 -1.11
CA GLY A 132 29.08 -4.95 -2.09
C GLY A 132 27.56 -4.77 -2.26
N ILE A 133 27.01 -3.63 -1.83
CA ILE A 133 25.56 -3.35 -1.85
C ILE A 133 25.23 -2.52 -3.09
N GLN A 134 24.39 -3.09 -3.97
CA GLN A 134 23.80 -2.35 -5.08
C GLN A 134 22.34 -2.05 -4.79
N ILE A 135 21.98 -0.77 -4.82
CA ILE A 135 20.61 -0.30 -4.56
C ILE A 135 19.94 0.06 -5.89
N VAL A 136 20.56 0.95 -6.67
CA VAL A 136 20.00 1.42 -7.94
C VAL A 136 20.10 0.31 -9.00
N PHE A 137 18.99 0.13 -9.74
CA PHE A 137 18.83 -0.95 -10.75
C PHE A 137 18.96 -2.36 -10.13
N ALA A 138 18.52 -2.52 -8.89
CA ALA A 138 18.55 -3.77 -8.15
C ALA A 138 17.33 -3.90 -7.23
N VAL A 139 17.04 -5.13 -6.77
CA VAL A 139 15.89 -5.43 -5.90
C VAL A 139 15.86 -4.58 -4.62
N PRO A 140 16.98 -4.29 -3.93
CA PRO A 140 16.94 -3.41 -2.75
C PRO A 140 16.38 -2.02 -3.02
N GLY A 141 16.64 -1.44 -4.19
CA GLY A 141 16.08 -0.14 -4.59
C GLY A 141 14.57 -0.18 -4.77
N ILE A 142 14.05 -1.27 -5.35
CA ILE A 142 12.60 -1.49 -5.49
C ILE A 142 11.94 -1.56 -4.11
N ILE A 143 12.53 -2.33 -3.20
CA ILE A 143 12.02 -2.48 -1.83
C ILE A 143 12.03 -1.13 -1.10
N LEU A 144 13.14 -0.40 -1.13
CA LEU A 144 13.25 0.93 -0.49
C LEU A 144 12.24 1.93 -1.04
N ALA A 145 12.05 1.97 -2.36
CA ALA A 145 11.05 2.82 -2.99
C ALA A 145 9.64 2.46 -2.52
N THR A 146 9.31 1.17 -2.50
CA THR A 146 8.01 0.68 -2.06
C THR A 146 7.77 0.99 -0.57
N VAL A 147 8.77 0.73 0.30
CA VAL A 147 8.71 1.08 1.73
C VAL A 147 8.43 2.57 1.91
N PHE A 148 9.17 3.43 1.23
CA PHE A 148 9.00 4.88 1.35
C PHE A 148 7.60 5.33 0.96
N VAL A 149 7.12 4.93 -0.22
CA VAL A 149 5.81 5.38 -0.72
C VAL A 149 4.67 4.85 0.14
N THR A 150 4.83 3.68 0.74
CA THR A 150 3.76 3.02 1.51
C THR A 150 3.89 3.18 3.03
N PHE A 151 4.96 3.82 3.52
CA PHE A 151 5.20 4.02 4.96
C PHE A 151 4.05 4.69 5.72
N PRO A 152 3.39 5.75 5.21
CA PRO A 152 2.35 6.45 5.95
C PRO A 152 1.09 5.63 6.24
N PHE A 153 0.80 4.58 5.46
CA PHE A 153 -0.49 3.89 5.52
C PHE A 153 -0.75 3.24 6.88
N VAL A 154 0.21 2.49 7.41
CA VAL A 154 0.05 1.84 8.72
C VAL A 154 0.01 2.88 9.84
N PHE A 155 0.87 3.89 9.79
CA PHE A 155 0.90 4.96 10.78
C PHE A 155 -0.44 5.72 10.86
N ARG A 156 -0.99 6.09 9.71
CA ARG A 156 -2.24 6.87 9.62
C ARG A 156 -3.47 6.13 10.13
N GLU A 157 -3.50 4.82 9.99
CA GLU A 157 -4.59 4.00 10.52
C GLU A 157 -4.48 3.81 12.05
N LEU A 158 -3.25 3.73 12.58
CA LEU A 158 -3.02 3.53 14.00
C LEU A 158 -3.17 4.80 14.82
N LEU A 159 -2.72 5.95 14.28
CA LEU A 159 -2.66 7.21 15.02
C LEU A 159 -4.00 7.62 15.66
N PRO A 160 -5.13 7.74 14.90
CA PRO A 160 -6.38 8.17 15.48
C PRO A 160 -6.94 7.20 16.53
N VAL A 161 -6.71 5.90 16.36
CA VAL A 161 -7.15 4.88 17.31
C VAL A 161 -6.36 4.99 18.61
N LEU A 162 -5.03 5.10 18.54
CA LEU A 162 -4.18 5.29 19.72
C LEU A 162 -4.47 6.62 20.44
N GLU A 163 -4.82 7.68 19.70
CA GLU A 163 -5.23 8.96 20.31
C GLU A 163 -6.60 8.86 21.00
N SER A 164 -7.54 8.11 20.42
CA SER A 164 -8.91 7.98 20.98
C SER A 164 -8.97 7.12 22.25
N ILE A 165 -8.10 6.11 22.35
CA ILE A 165 -8.06 5.22 23.55
C ILE A 165 -7.47 5.96 24.77
N GLY A 166 -6.58 6.93 24.55
CA GLY A 166 -5.88 7.61 25.65
C GLY A 166 -4.86 6.73 26.34
N THR A 167 -4.49 7.06 27.59
CA THR A 167 -3.48 6.40 28.41
C THR A 167 -4.00 5.83 29.72
N ASP A 168 -5.26 6.07 30.07
CA ASP A 168 -5.82 5.81 31.40
C ASP A 168 -5.73 4.33 31.81
N GLU A 169 -6.03 3.40 30.90
CA GLU A 169 -5.95 1.96 31.17
C GLU A 169 -4.48 1.48 31.30
N GLU A 170 -3.59 2.06 30.50
CA GLU A 170 -2.15 1.75 30.54
C GLU A 170 -1.52 2.24 31.87
N GLU A 171 -1.90 3.44 32.32
CA GLU A 171 -1.47 4.04 33.58
C GLU A 171 -2.01 3.25 34.78
N ALA A 172 -3.29 2.89 34.78
CA ALA A 172 -3.88 2.05 35.81
C ALA A 172 -3.17 0.69 35.93
N ALA A 173 -2.87 0.05 34.83
CA ALA A 173 -2.13 -1.22 34.81
C ALA A 173 -0.68 -1.05 35.32
N ALA A 174 -0.02 0.06 34.98
CA ALA A 174 1.31 0.38 35.47
C ALA A 174 1.32 0.58 36.99
N LEU A 175 0.30 1.25 37.55
CA LEU A 175 0.11 1.42 38.98
C LEU A 175 -0.12 0.08 39.72
N MET A 176 -0.75 -0.88 39.05
CA MET A 176 -0.88 -2.27 39.56
C MET A 176 0.40 -3.13 39.39
N GLY A 177 1.49 -2.57 38.90
CA GLY A 177 2.77 -3.24 38.75
C GLY A 177 2.94 -4.03 37.45
N ALA A 178 2.09 -3.83 36.46
CA ALA A 178 2.22 -4.47 35.13
C ALA A 178 3.48 -3.96 34.42
N LYS A 179 4.24 -4.87 33.80
CA LYS A 179 5.40 -4.52 32.96
C LYS A 179 4.95 -3.99 31.60
N GLY A 180 5.76 -3.14 30.96
CA GLY A 180 5.44 -2.51 29.68
C GLY A 180 5.01 -3.49 28.56
N TRP A 181 5.66 -4.67 28.46
CA TRP A 181 5.26 -5.70 27.51
C TRP A 181 3.87 -6.30 27.84
N THR A 182 3.53 -6.43 29.12
CA THR A 182 2.21 -6.91 29.55
C THR A 182 1.12 -5.89 29.22
N ILE A 183 1.42 -4.61 29.46
CA ILE A 183 0.52 -3.50 29.10
C ILE A 183 0.29 -3.49 27.59
N PHE A 184 1.36 -3.52 26.80
CA PHE A 184 1.25 -3.55 25.34
C PHE A 184 0.42 -4.74 24.86
N SER A 185 0.77 -5.96 25.27
CA SER A 185 0.17 -7.18 24.72
C SER A 185 -1.26 -7.43 25.18
N LYS A 186 -1.62 -7.01 26.40
CA LYS A 186 -2.94 -7.30 26.99
C LYS A 186 -3.92 -6.13 26.96
N ILE A 187 -3.43 -4.89 26.84
CA ILE A 187 -4.26 -3.69 26.83
C ILE A 187 -4.19 -3.03 25.46
N THR A 188 -3.03 -2.51 25.07
CA THR A 188 -2.93 -1.68 23.88
C THR A 188 -3.14 -2.46 22.59
N PHE A 189 -2.47 -3.62 22.41
CA PHE A 189 -2.57 -4.40 21.19
C PHE A 189 -3.98 -4.90 20.87
N PRO A 190 -4.79 -5.40 21.82
CA PRO A 190 -6.17 -5.78 21.55
C PRO A 190 -7.03 -4.61 21.03
N HIS A 191 -6.83 -3.40 21.54
CA HIS A 191 -7.54 -2.21 21.07
C HIS A 191 -7.15 -1.77 19.65
N ILE A 192 -5.87 -1.88 19.31
CA ILE A 192 -5.36 -1.43 17.99
C ILE A 192 -5.32 -2.52 16.92
N LYS A 193 -5.60 -3.78 17.25
CA LYS A 193 -5.45 -4.94 16.34
C LYS A 193 -6.18 -4.75 15.01
N TRP A 194 -7.40 -4.22 15.04
CA TRP A 194 -8.21 -4.01 13.84
C TRP A 194 -7.68 -2.87 12.97
N ALA A 195 -7.29 -1.75 13.60
CA ALA A 195 -6.65 -0.64 12.90
C ALA A 195 -5.32 -1.06 12.27
N LEU A 196 -4.51 -1.85 12.99
CA LEU A 196 -3.25 -2.38 12.49
C LEU A 196 -3.47 -3.30 11.28
N LEU A 197 -4.40 -4.25 11.37
CA LEU A 197 -4.74 -5.13 10.27
C LEU A 197 -5.26 -4.36 9.06
N TYR A 198 -6.07 -3.34 9.29
CA TYR A 198 -6.59 -2.47 8.25
C TYR A 198 -5.46 -1.69 7.55
N GLY A 199 -4.55 -1.10 8.33
CA GLY A 199 -3.34 -0.44 7.82
C GLY A 199 -2.45 -1.39 7.01
N ILE A 200 -2.29 -2.65 7.44
CA ILE A 200 -1.57 -3.69 6.70
C ILE A 200 -2.21 -3.96 5.35
N VAL A 201 -3.53 -4.12 5.29
CA VAL A 201 -4.23 -4.39 4.01
C VAL A 201 -4.11 -3.20 3.05
N LEU A 202 -4.28 -1.97 3.54
CA LEU A 202 -4.10 -0.76 2.72
C LEU A 202 -2.66 -0.62 2.22
N CYS A 203 -1.68 -0.83 3.10
CA CYS A 203 -0.26 -0.83 2.75
C CYS A 203 0.05 -1.88 1.68
N THR A 204 -0.51 -3.10 1.81
CA THR A 204 -0.35 -4.19 0.86
C THR A 204 -0.93 -3.83 -0.51
N ALA A 205 -2.16 -3.33 -0.55
CA ALA A 205 -2.82 -2.93 -1.78
C ALA A 205 -2.02 -1.84 -2.52
N ARG A 206 -1.52 -0.85 -1.78
CA ARG A 206 -0.70 0.23 -2.33
C ARG A 206 0.67 -0.25 -2.82
N ALA A 207 1.32 -1.15 -2.07
CA ALA A 207 2.62 -1.71 -2.41
C ALA A 207 2.59 -2.59 -3.67
N MET A 208 1.56 -3.41 -3.84
CA MET A 208 1.40 -4.27 -5.04
C MET A 208 1.24 -3.47 -6.33
N GLY A 209 0.59 -2.31 -6.25
CA GLY A 209 0.41 -1.41 -7.39
C GLY A 209 1.49 -0.34 -7.53
N GLU A 210 2.62 -0.44 -6.82
CA GLU A 210 3.66 0.57 -6.93
C GLU A 210 4.35 0.50 -8.29
N PHE A 211 4.29 1.62 -9.01
CA PHE A 211 4.83 1.78 -10.34
C PHE A 211 5.81 2.97 -10.41
N GLY A 212 5.39 4.14 -9.95
CA GLY A 212 6.07 5.39 -10.21
C GLY A 212 7.51 5.46 -9.68
N ALA A 213 7.74 5.14 -8.41
CA ALA A 213 9.08 5.17 -7.82
C ALA A 213 9.92 3.98 -8.29
N VAL A 214 9.28 2.83 -8.49
CA VAL A 214 9.93 1.61 -8.95
C VAL A 214 10.37 1.74 -10.41
N SER A 215 9.62 2.41 -11.29
CA SER A 215 10.00 2.59 -12.70
C SER A 215 11.35 3.31 -12.85
N VAL A 216 11.66 4.25 -11.98
CA VAL A 216 12.94 4.97 -11.98
C VAL A 216 14.10 4.13 -11.46
N LEU A 217 13.84 3.28 -10.44
CA LEU A 217 14.89 2.56 -9.70
C LEU A 217 15.15 1.15 -10.19
N SER A 218 14.21 0.52 -10.91
CA SER A 218 14.31 -0.88 -11.31
C SER A 218 15.28 -1.12 -12.44
N GLY A 219 15.37 -0.18 -13.39
CA GLY A 219 16.13 -0.38 -14.64
C GLY A 219 15.45 -1.32 -15.64
N HIS A 220 14.22 -1.75 -15.41
CA HIS A 220 13.36 -2.54 -16.32
C HIS A 220 13.98 -3.87 -16.82
N LEU A 221 14.81 -4.52 -16.00
CA LEU A 221 15.45 -5.78 -16.37
C LEU A 221 14.48 -6.94 -16.17
N ARG A 222 14.01 -7.56 -17.27
CA ARG A 222 13.14 -8.74 -17.24
C ARG A 222 13.79 -9.89 -16.49
N GLY A 223 13.02 -10.58 -15.66
CA GLY A 223 13.48 -11.68 -14.82
C GLY A 223 14.33 -11.29 -13.61
N LEU A 224 14.73 -10.00 -13.46
CA LEU A 224 15.60 -9.55 -12.38
C LEU A 224 14.99 -8.43 -11.52
N THR A 225 14.61 -7.32 -12.14
CA THR A 225 14.14 -6.11 -11.44
C THR A 225 12.81 -5.60 -11.95
N ASN A 226 12.13 -6.36 -12.80
CA ASN A 226 10.87 -5.98 -13.38
C ASN A 226 9.70 -6.45 -12.51
N THR A 227 8.97 -5.51 -11.90
CA THR A 227 7.76 -5.80 -11.14
C THR A 227 6.56 -6.02 -12.07
N LEU A 228 5.46 -6.57 -11.57
CA LEU A 228 4.29 -6.87 -12.38
C LEU A 228 3.70 -5.62 -13.08
N PRO A 229 3.56 -4.44 -12.40
CA PRO A 229 3.15 -3.21 -13.08
C PRO A 229 4.11 -2.77 -14.20
N LEU A 230 5.43 -2.90 -13.99
CA LEU A 230 6.42 -2.59 -15.02
C LEU A 230 6.39 -3.58 -16.17
N HIS A 231 6.10 -4.85 -15.90
CA HIS A 231 5.96 -5.87 -16.95
C HIS A 231 4.76 -5.58 -17.86
N VAL A 232 3.64 -5.13 -17.28
CA VAL A 232 2.48 -4.64 -18.05
C VAL A 232 2.87 -3.48 -18.95
N GLU A 233 3.63 -2.51 -18.44
CA GLU A 233 4.12 -1.37 -19.23
C GLU A 233 4.99 -1.82 -20.40
N ILE A 234 5.93 -2.74 -20.17
CA ILE A 234 6.80 -3.27 -21.22
C ILE A 234 5.98 -3.95 -22.32
N LEU A 235 5.06 -4.84 -21.95
CA LEU A 235 4.19 -5.52 -22.91
C LEU A 235 3.36 -4.53 -23.73
N PHE A 236 2.85 -3.48 -23.07
CA PHE A 236 2.08 -2.44 -23.73
C PHE A 236 2.93 -1.64 -24.72
N ASN A 237 4.14 -1.25 -24.34
CA ASN A 237 5.08 -0.51 -25.20
C ASN A 237 5.61 -1.35 -26.38
N GLU A 238 5.61 -2.69 -26.24
CA GLU A 238 5.92 -3.63 -27.33
C GLU A 238 4.71 -3.97 -28.21
N PHE A 239 3.59 -3.26 -28.05
CA PHE A 239 2.35 -3.50 -28.78
C PHE A 239 1.71 -4.87 -28.55
N GLN A 240 2.10 -5.55 -27.47
CA GLN A 240 1.53 -6.83 -27.04
C GLN A 240 0.30 -6.59 -26.15
N TYR A 241 -0.73 -5.94 -26.68
CA TYR A 241 -1.86 -5.48 -25.88
C TYR A 241 -2.62 -6.60 -25.18
N VAL A 242 -2.89 -7.74 -25.86
CA VAL A 242 -3.64 -8.84 -25.24
C VAL A 242 -2.87 -9.47 -24.08
N PRO A 243 -1.57 -9.80 -24.18
CA PRO A 243 -0.77 -10.18 -23.03
C PRO A 243 -0.71 -9.11 -21.94
N ALA A 244 -0.58 -7.82 -22.29
CA ALA A 244 -0.57 -6.74 -21.30
C ALA A 244 -1.87 -6.70 -20.47
N PHE A 245 -3.04 -6.84 -21.10
CA PHE A 245 -4.32 -6.92 -20.39
C PHE A 245 -4.47 -8.22 -19.61
N ALA A 246 -3.97 -9.36 -20.11
CA ALA A 246 -3.97 -10.62 -19.38
C ALA A 246 -3.15 -10.53 -18.09
N VAL A 247 -1.94 -9.96 -18.15
CA VAL A 247 -1.10 -9.73 -16.96
C VAL A 247 -1.72 -8.68 -16.03
N SER A 248 -2.33 -7.62 -16.56
CA SER A 248 -3.06 -6.63 -15.76
C SER A 248 -4.21 -7.24 -14.98
N SER A 249 -4.88 -8.26 -15.52
CA SER A 249 -5.97 -8.96 -14.82
C SER A 249 -5.51 -9.63 -13.52
N ILE A 250 -4.24 -10.05 -13.42
CA ILE A 250 -3.66 -10.57 -12.17
C ILE A 250 -3.70 -9.50 -11.07
N LEU A 251 -3.28 -8.26 -11.39
CA LEU A 251 -3.34 -7.15 -10.44
C LEU A 251 -4.77 -6.84 -10.01
N VAL A 252 -5.72 -6.89 -10.96
CA VAL A 252 -7.15 -6.69 -10.65
C VAL A 252 -7.65 -7.77 -9.71
N ILE A 253 -7.35 -9.05 -9.96
CA ILE A 253 -7.75 -10.16 -9.10
C ILE A 253 -7.15 -9.99 -7.69
N MET A 254 -5.87 -9.64 -7.60
CA MET A 254 -5.21 -9.40 -6.31
C MET A 254 -5.85 -8.24 -5.56
N ALA A 255 -6.19 -7.15 -6.26
CA ALA A 255 -6.88 -6.00 -5.66
C ALA A 255 -8.28 -6.37 -5.15
N VAL A 256 -9.05 -7.16 -5.91
CA VAL A 256 -10.39 -7.65 -5.50
C VAL A 256 -10.27 -8.55 -4.26
N ILE A 257 -9.29 -9.45 -4.21
CA ILE A 257 -9.05 -10.30 -3.03
C ILE A 257 -8.77 -9.43 -1.80
N LEU A 258 -7.91 -8.41 -1.92
CA LEU A 258 -7.60 -7.50 -0.82
C LEU A 258 -8.82 -6.68 -0.37
N LEU A 259 -9.67 -6.24 -1.31
CA LEU A 259 -10.92 -5.56 -0.98
C LEU A 259 -11.89 -6.46 -0.23
N ILE A 260 -11.99 -7.73 -0.62
CA ILE A 260 -12.81 -8.73 0.11
C ILE A 260 -12.27 -8.93 1.52
N ILE A 261 -10.96 -9.13 1.67
CA ILE A 261 -10.31 -9.27 2.98
C ILE A 261 -10.60 -8.05 3.85
N ARG A 262 -10.42 -6.84 3.31
CA ARG A 262 -10.74 -5.58 3.97
C ARG A 262 -12.18 -5.55 4.47
N SER A 263 -13.14 -5.86 3.60
CA SER A 263 -14.57 -5.83 3.93
C SER A 263 -14.94 -6.83 5.04
N ILE A 264 -14.35 -8.03 5.01
CA ILE A 264 -14.55 -9.04 6.06
C ILE A 264 -13.99 -8.54 7.41
N MET A 265 -12.81 -7.92 7.39
CA MET A 265 -12.16 -7.40 8.60
C MET A 265 -12.96 -6.24 9.21
N GLU A 266 -13.43 -5.31 8.38
CA GLU A 266 -14.27 -4.19 8.83
C GLU A 266 -15.58 -4.68 9.48
N HIS A 267 -16.19 -5.71 8.90
CA HIS A 267 -17.42 -6.30 9.46
C HIS A 267 -17.17 -7.01 10.81
N ARG A 268 -16.02 -7.66 10.97
CA ARG A 268 -15.64 -8.31 12.23
C ARG A 268 -15.25 -7.30 13.31
N GLY A 269 -14.49 -6.26 12.95
CA GLY A 269 -14.12 -5.19 13.89
C GLY A 269 -15.35 -4.53 14.51
N LYS A 270 -16.31 -4.11 13.70
CA LYS A 270 -17.58 -3.51 14.18
C LYS A 270 -18.40 -4.42 15.10
N LYS A 271 -18.29 -5.74 14.98
CA LYS A 271 -18.98 -6.70 15.86
C LYS A 271 -18.31 -6.89 17.22
N GLU A 272 -17.02 -6.65 17.32
CA GLU A 272 -16.29 -6.75 18.60
C GLU A 272 -16.37 -5.44 19.41
N GLU A 273 -16.66 -4.31 18.75
CA GLU A 273 -16.83 -3.01 19.39
C GLU A 273 -18.29 -2.72 19.86
N ALA A 274 -19.28 -3.52 19.38
CA ALA A 274 -20.69 -3.44 19.72
C ALA A 274 -21.08 -4.40 20.85
#